data_11b6e1e4bd4aabfed85c7b16062f7bac
#
_entry.id   11b6e1e4bd4aabfed85c7b16062f7bac
#
_cell.length_a   1.000
_cell.length_b   1.000
_cell.length_c   1.000
_cell.angle_alpha   90.00
_cell.angle_beta   90.00
_cell.angle_gamma   90.00
#
_symmetry.space_group_name_H-M   'P 1'
#
loop_
_entity.id
_entity.type
_entity.pdbx_description
1 polymer ?
#
loop_
_entity_poly.entity_id
_entity_poly.type
_entity_poly.pdbx_seq_one_letter_code
_entity_poly.pdbx_strand_id
1 'polypeptide(L)'
;LFADRCDVSEELTRLDSHFAKFREYLEADEAPGRALDFLCQELFREFNTIGSKANDAGIAQTIVEAKTEVEKIREQVQNVE
;
A
#
# COMPACT_ATOMS: atom_id res chain seq x y z
N LEU A 1 -20.94 -15.09 -4.77
CA LEU A 1 -21.09 -15.74 -3.49
C LEU A 1 -19.96 -15.32 -2.58
N PHE A 2 -19.69 -16.11 -1.57
CA PHE A 2 -18.66 -15.74 -0.59
C PHE A 2 -17.31 -15.48 -1.22
N ALA A 3 -16.88 -16.39 -2.09
CA ALA A 3 -15.58 -16.27 -2.73
C ALA A 3 -15.46 -14.95 -3.47
N ASP A 4 -16.53 -14.59 -4.18
CA ASP A 4 -16.52 -13.37 -4.96
C ASP A 4 -16.44 -12.13 -4.08
N ARG A 5 -17.17 -12.13 -2.97
CA ARG A 5 -17.19 -10.99 -2.08
C ARG A 5 -15.87 -10.81 -1.35
N CYS A 6 -15.18 -11.91 -1.11
CA CYS A 6 -13.92 -11.90 -0.38
C CYS A 6 -12.71 -11.99 -1.30
N ASP A 7 -12.93 -11.98 -2.62
CA ASP A 7 -11.83 -12.12 -3.56
C ASP A 7 -11.08 -10.82 -3.71
N VAL A 8 -9.88 -10.81 -3.18
CA VAL A 8 -8.99 -9.65 -3.28
C VAL A 8 -7.71 -10.00 -4.02
N SER A 9 -7.78 -11.02 -4.87
CA SER A 9 -6.61 -11.52 -5.58
C SER A 9 -5.93 -10.46 -6.42
N GLU A 10 -6.72 -9.68 -7.15
CA GLU A 10 -6.16 -8.62 -7.98
C GLU A 10 -5.47 -7.56 -7.13
N GLU A 11 -6.11 -7.19 -6.02
CA GLU A 11 -5.53 -6.18 -5.14
C GLU A 11 -4.23 -6.67 -4.53
N LEU A 12 -4.17 -7.94 -4.13
CA LEU A 12 -2.93 -8.51 -3.57
C LEU A 12 -1.82 -8.55 -4.61
N THR A 13 -2.16 -8.88 -5.85
CA THR A 13 -1.20 -8.89 -6.94
C THR A 13 -0.65 -7.49 -7.18
N ARG A 14 -1.52 -6.49 -7.19
CA ARG A 14 -1.10 -5.12 -7.38
C ARG A 14 -0.26 -4.63 -6.20
N LEU A 15 -0.60 -5.02 -4.97
CA LEU A 15 0.21 -4.69 -3.80
C LEU A 15 1.61 -5.25 -3.93
N ASP A 16 1.74 -6.51 -4.34
CA ASP A 16 3.06 -7.11 -4.53
C ASP A 16 3.89 -6.31 -5.52
N SER A 17 3.27 -5.93 -6.63
CA SER A 17 3.94 -5.14 -7.65
C SER A 17 4.38 -3.79 -7.12
N HIS A 18 3.49 -3.11 -6.41
CA HIS A 18 3.79 -1.80 -5.85
C HIS A 18 4.86 -1.87 -4.77
N PHE A 19 4.84 -2.90 -3.93
CA PHE A 19 5.87 -3.09 -2.92
C PHE A 19 7.24 -3.35 -3.54
N ALA A 20 7.27 -4.14 -4.60
CA ALA A 20 8.53 -4.40 -5.30
C ALA A 20 9.12 -3.10 -5.86
N LYS A 21 8.27 -2.29 -6.47
CA LYS A 21 8.69 -1.01 -7.02
C LYS A 21 9.13 -0.04 -5.92
N PHE A 22 8.39 -0.05 -4.82
CA PHE A 22 8.71 0.78 -3.67
C PHE A 22 10.10 0.44 -3.14
N ARG A 23 10.40 -0.86 -3.03
CA ARG A 23 11.70 -1.31 -2.57
C ARG A 23 12.81 -0.86 -3.53
N GLU A 24 12.56 -0.97 -4.84
CA GLU A 24 13.52 -0.50 -5.83
C GLU A 24 13.86 0.97 -5.63
N TYR A 25 12.83 1.79 -5.43
CA TYR A 25 13.05 3.23 -5.26
C TYR A 25 13.77 3.52 -3.96
N LEU A 26 13.50 2.79 -2.89
CA LEU A 26 14.18 2.99 -1.62
C LEU A 26 15.66 2.64 -1.70
N GLU A 27 16.01 1.69 -2.57
CA GLU A 27 17.39 1.25 -2.73
C GLU A 27 18.14 2.08 -3.76
N ALA A 28 17.47 2.93 -4.49
CA ALA A 28 18.11 3.78 -5.49
C ALA A 28 18.91 4.88 -4.81
N ASP A 29 20.02 5.25 -5.43
CA ASP A 29 20.88 6.32 -4.90
C ASP A 29 20.13 7.64 -4.85
N GLU A 30 19.31 7.89 -5.85
CA GLU A 30 18.48 9.10 -5.88
C GLU A 30 17.04 8.68 -5.70
N ALA A 31 16.49 8.97 -4.53
CA ALA A 31 15.11 8.63 -4.24
C ALA A 31 14.18 9.61 -4.96
N PRO A 32 13.40 9.14 -5.95
CA PRO A 32 12.46 10.02 -6.63
C PRO A 32 11.23 10.23 -5.74
N GLY A 33 11.29 11.28 -4.92
CA GLY A 33 10.26 11.54 -3.92
C GLY A 33 8.85 11.54 -4.47
N ARG A 34 8.65 12.11 -5.66
CA ARG A 34 7.32 12.14 -6.26
C ARG A 34 6.84 10.74 -6.62
N ALA A 35 7.76 9.90 -7.12
CA ALA A 35 7.40 8.55 -7.48
C ALA A 35 7.04 7.73 -6.24
N LEU A 36 7.80 7.92 -5.15
CA LEU A 36 7.49 7.25 -3.89
C LEU A 36 6.14 7.72 -3.33
N ASP A 37 5.88 9.01 -3.41
CA ASP A 37 4.62 9.56 -2.96
C ASP A 37 3.45 8.97 -3.75
N PHE A 38 3.62 8.87 -5.07
CA PHE A 38 2.61 8.28 -5.94
C PHE A 38 2.37 6.82 -5.56
N LEU A 39 3.45 6.07 -5.31
CA LEU A 39 3.31 4.66 -4.91
C LEU A 39 2.59 4.53 -3.58
N CYS A 40 2.87 5.41 -2.63
CA CYS A 40 2.16 5.40 -1.36
C CYS A 40 0.67 5.59 -1.57
N GLN A 41 0.29 6.51 -2.45
CA GLN A 41 -1.12 6.74 -2.77
C GLN A 41 -1.74 5.50 -3.39
N GLU A 42 -1.01 4.80 -4.27
CA GLU A 42 -1.51 3.58 -4.88
C GLU A 42 -1.64 2.47 -3.85
N LEU A 43 -0.71 2.38 -2.91
CA LEU A 43 -0.83 1.41 -1.82
C LEU A 43 -2.08 1.68 -0.98
N PHE A 44 -2.31 2.94 -0.64
CA PHE A 44 -3.50 3.32 0.13
C PHE A 44 -4.77 2.93 -0.63
N ARG A 45 -4.77 3.13 -1.94
CA ARG A 45 -5.91 2.79 -2.77
C ARG A 45 -6.22 1.30 -2.70
N GLU A 46 -5.19 0.45 -2.84
CA GLU A 46 -5.40 -0.98 -2.75
C GLU A 46 -5.85 -1.40 -1.36
N PHE A 47 -5.26 -0.79 -0.32
CA PHE A 47 -5.67 -1.07 1.06
C PHE A 47 -7.15 -0.75 1.26
N ASN A 48 -7.60 0.39 0.77
CA ASN A 48 -9.00 0.79 0.91
C ASN A 48 -9.93 -0.18 0.19
N THR A 49 -9.53 -0.63 -0.99
CA THR A 49 -10.32 -1.57 -1.76
C THR A 49 -10.42 -2.91 -1.04
N ILE A 50 -9.31 -3.41 -0.51
CA ILE A 50 -9.30 -4.66 0.24
C ILE A 50 -10.20 -4.54 1.47
N GLY A 51 -10.06 -3.45 2.21
CA GLY A 51 -10.88 -3.24 3.39
C GLY A 51 -12.37 -3.22 3.08
N SER A 52 -12.71 -2.61 1.96
CA SER A 52 -14.09 -2.51 1.52
C SER A 52 -14.66 -3.87 1.10
N LYS A 53 -13.85 -4.65 0.36
CA LYS A 53 -14.31 -5.94 -0.16
C LYS A 53 -14.39 -7.01 0.93
N ALA A 54 -13.41 -7.02 1.82
CA ALA A 54 -13.33 -8.09 2.82
C ALA A 54 -14.38 -7.94 3.90
N ASN A 55 -14.69 -6.72 4.30
CA ASN A 55 -15.72 -6.43 5.30
C ASN A 55 -15.53 -7.29 6.56
N ASP A 56 -14.33 -7.27 7.10
CA ASP A 56 -13.92 -8.09 8.25
C ASP A 56 -13.14 -7.21 9.21
N ALA A 57 -13.50 -7.25 10.50
CA ALA A 57 -12.91 -6.37 11.50
C ALA A 57 -11.40 -6.60 11.65
N GLY A 58 -10.96 -7.86 11.60
CA GLY A 58 -9.55 -8.17 11.70
C GLY A 58 -8.76 -7.61 10.52
N ILE A 59 -9.31 -7.76 9.33
CA ILE A 59 -8.68 -7.23 8.13
C ILE A 59 -8.67 -5.70 8.18
N ALA A 60 -9.78 -5.09 8.62
CA ALA A 60 -9.85 -3.65 8.74
C ALA A 60 -8.76 -3.11 9.67
N GLN A 61 -8.53 -3.79 10.79
CA GLN A 61 -7.49 -3.38 11.73
C GLN A 61 -6.11 -3.51 11.09
N THR A 62 -5.86 -4.59 10.39
CA THR A 62 -4.58 -4.80 9.69
C THR A 62 -4.35 -3.71 8.65
N ILE A 63 -5.41 -3.33 7.93
CA ILE A 63 -5.33 -2.27 6.94
C ILE A 63 -4.94 -0.94 7.59
N VAL A 64 -5.55 -0.62 8.72
CA VAL A 64 -5.23 0.61 9.44
C VAL A 64 -3.75 0.62 9.84
N GLU A 65 -3.26 -0.51 10.35
CA GLU A 65 -1.87 -0.62 10.75
C GLU A 65 -0.93 -0.48 9.54
N ALA A 66 -1.29 -1.12 8.43
CA ALA A 66 -0.49 -1.02 7.20
C ALA A 66 -0.42 0.41 6.69
N LYS A 67 -1.56 1.09 6.67
CA LYS A 67 -1.60 2.49 6.23
C LYS A 67 -0.74 3.37 7.11
N THR A 68 -0.77 3.13 8.41
CA THR A 68 0.03 3.90 9.35
C THR A 68 1.51 3.73 9.07
N GLU A 69 1.95 2.50 8.80
CA GLU A 69 3.36 2.25 8.50
C GLU A 69 3.78 2.88 7.20
N VAL A 70 2.96 2.79 6.17
CA VAL A 70 3.27 3.42 4.88
C VAL A 70 3.34 4.94 5.03
N GLU A 71 2.45 5.50 5.83
CA GLU A 71 2.45 6.95 6.04
C GLU A 71 3.73 7.41 6.76
N LYS A 72 4.21 6.63 7.71
CA LYS A 72 5.47 6.94 8.38
C LYS A 72 6.63 6.98 7.38
N ILE A 73 6.69 6.01 6.50
CA ILE A 73 7.74 5.94 5.47
C ILE A 73 7.63 7.14 4.54
N ARG A 74 6.41 7.47 4.15
CA ARG A 74 6.16 8.61 3.26
C ARG A 74 6.67 9.90 3.89
N GLU A 75 6.39 10.10 5.18
CA GLU A 75 6.84 11.29 5.88
C GLU A 75 8.36 11.36 5.95
N GLN A 76 9.02 10.22 6.19
CA GLN A 76 10.46 10.18 6.24
C GLN A 76 11.07 10.54 4.89
N VAL A 77 10.49 10.05 3.82
CA VAL A 77 10.96 10.35 2.48
C VAL A 77 10.83 11.85 2.18
N GLN A 78 9.70 12.43 2.55
CA GLN A 78 9.47 13.85 2.33
C GLN A 78 10.46 14.72 3.12
N ASN A 79 10.83 14.28 4.31
CA ASN A 79 11.76 15.04 5.13
C ASN A 79 13.18 15.01 4.59
N VAL A 80 13.53 13.96 3.85
CA VAL A 80 14.87 13.86 3.27
C VAL A 80 15.04 14.80 2.10
N GLU A 81 13.95 15.08 1.41
CA GLU A 81 13.98 16.00 0.29
C GLU A 81 13.88 17.43 0.76
#